data_051f6027eb07656762f36bc560f43dd5
#
_entry.id   051f6027eb07656762f36bc560f43dd5
#
_cell.length_a   1.000
_cell.length_b   1.000
_cell.length_c   1.000
_cell.angle_alpha   90.00
_cell.angle_beta   90.00
_cell.angle_gamma   90.00
#
_symmetry.space_group_name_H-M   'P 1'
#
loop_
_entity.id
_entity.type
_entity.pdbx_description
1 polymer ?
#
loop_
_entity_poly.entity_id
_entity_poly.type
_entity_poly.pdbx_seq_one_letter_code
_entity_poly.pdbx_strand_id
1 'polypeptide(L)'
;MTAVASWNIKIKYVSRTDQGGRGDGVQVMVNRGFAYIGHGFSNGITVIDVRDAKRPKPVNFLPCPPNTRAHHLQTHDDLLLAVNGPSVWTMQVSQEAYFSGTSAAALEGQKFTGGLRIFDISRGDAPREIAFLPLGGLGPHRIWYVGGRYAYVSVHLPEFSDHVLVIVDMVEPTKPQVVGKFWLPGMWTAGGETPTWPKGKRYALHHALIAGDFAFGAWRDGGLSLIDVADPQKPKMIAYRNWDPPFGGGTHSPLPLPDRNLLVVADEANFADCKLGLRYIWIFDIREPSNPVSIATMPIPDEADFCKKGGNFGPHNLWENRPGAFQSSRTIFTTLHNAGVRAYDIANPFAPREIGYFVPPNPERMYDPRPNRPKVIQSADCFVDAQGLMYVTDTNAGLYILQFEGA
;
A
#
# COMPACT_ATOMS: atom_id res chain seq x y z
N MET A 1 10.68 -5.67 31.13
CA MET A 1 11.42 -4.51 30.59
C MET A 1 10.66 -4.05 29.35
N THR A 2 10.06 -2.85 29.38
CA THR A 2 9.46 -2.22 28.21
C THR A 2 10.55 -2.00 27.19
N ALA A 3 10.44 -2.64 26.03
CA ALA A 3 11.38 -2.43 24.94
C ALA A 3 11.37 -0.93 24.57
N VAL A 4 12.49 -0.26 24.68
CA VAL A 4 12.65 1.14 24.28
C VAL A 4 12.67 1.16 22.75
N ALA A 5 11.96 2.13 22.14
CA ALA A 5 12.01 2.35 20.70
C ALA A 5 13.48 2.61 20.27
N SER A 6 13.93 1.97 19.19
CA SER A 6 15.23 2.25 18.60
C SER A 6 15.07 3.24 17.44
N TRP A 7 15.87 4.29 17.41
CA TRP A 7 15.91 5.30 16.33
C TRP A 7 17.33 5.80 16.13
N ASN A 8 17.57 6.42 15.01
CA ASN A 8 18.80 7.19 14.78
C ASN A 8 18.51 8.69 14.65
N ILE A 9 19.55 9.48 14.47
CA ILE A 9 19.49 10.95 14.54
C ILE A 9 18.58 11.61 13.49
N LYS A 10 18.27 10.95 12.39
CA LYS A 10 17.47 11.54 11.30
C LYS A 10 15.98 11.34 11.41
N ILE A 11 15.50 10.43 12.25
CA ILE A 11 14.07 10.19 12.49
C ILE A 11 13.81 10.30 13.99
N LYS A 12 13.06 11.32 14.42
CA LYS A 12 12.76 11.59 15.82
C LYS A 12 11.30 11.29 16.13
N TYR A 13 11.05 10.71 17.29
CA TYR A 13 9.71 10.52 17.83
C TYR A 13 9.08 11.87 18.21
N VAL A 14 7.85 12.10 17.80
CA VAL A 14 7.02 13.26 18.16
C VAL A 14 5.88 12.83 19.07
N SER A 15 5.04 11.90 18.62
CA SER A 15 3.88 11.44 19.39
C SER A 15 3.35 10.10 18.86
N ARG A 16 2.35 9.55 19.56
CA ARG A 16 1.60 8.36 19.17
C ARG A 16 0.14 8.48 19.55
N THR A 17 -0.75 7.86 18.77
CA THR A 17 -2.15 7.65 19.14
C THR A 17 -2.58 6.22 18.82
N ASP A 18 -3.47 5.67 19.65
CA ASP A 18 -4.10 4.37 19.41
C ASP A 18 -5.30 4.45 18.45
N GLN A 19 -5.46 5.60 17.77
CA GLN A 19 -6.52 5.84 16.80
C GLN A 19 -7.94 5.68 17.40
N GLY A 20 -8.11 6.05 18.67
CA GLY A 20 -9.38 5.91 19.38
C GLY A 20 -9.71 4.44 19.71
N GLY A 21 -8.69 3.67 20.08
CA GLY A 21 -8.81 2.26 20.43
C GLY A 21 -8.82 1.30 19.23
N ARG A 22 -8.49 1.79 18.00
CA ARG A 22 -8.45 1.03 16.74
C ARG A 22 -7.04 1.03 16.15
N GLY A 23 -6.08 0.53 16.91
CA GLY A 23 -4.65 0.59 16.56
C GLY A 23 -4.20 -0.35 15.44
N ASP A 24 -5.08 -0.69 14.49
CA ASP A 24 -4.87 -1.59 13.35
C ASP A 24 -4.82 -0.85 12.00
N GLY A 25 -4.29 0.38 11.99
CA GLY A 25 -4.14 1.17 10.78
C GLY A 25 -3.30 0.48 9.71
N VAL A 26 -3.75 0.51 8.46
CA VAL A 26 -3.02 0.00 7.30
C VAL A 26 -2.47 1.16 6.48
N GLN A 27 -3.28 1.91 5.76
CA GLN A 27 -2.82 3.08 5.02
C GLN A 27 -3.22 4.38 5.72
N VAL A 28 -2.36 5.40 5.63
CA VAL A 28 -2.61 6.76 6.11
C VAL A 28 -2.45 7.78 5.01
N MET A 29 -3.41 8.71 4.90
CA MET A 29 -3.29 9.93 4.12
C MET A 29 -3.51 11.14 5.01
N VAL A 30 -2.72 12.19 4.82
CA VAL A 30 -2.89 13.44 5.54
C VAL A 30 -3.30 14.53 4.56
N ASN A 31 -4.38 15.22 4.88
CA ASN A 31 -4.88 16.33 4.09
C ASN A 31 -5.38 17.45 5.01
N ARG A 32 -4.84 18.67 4.84
CA ARG A 32 -5.25 19.89 5.57
C ARG A 32 -5.33 19.69 7.09
N GLY A 33 -4.32 19.00 7.67
CA GLY A 33 -4.22 18.79 9.12
C GLY A 33 -5.14 17.68 9.68
N PHE A 34 -5.71 16.84 8.83
CA PHE A 34 -6.43 15.64 9.22
C PHE A 34 -5.77 14.40 8.62
N ALA A 35 -5.52 13.40 9.44
CA ALA A 35 -5.07 12.09 9.00
C ALA A 35 -6.28 11.15 8.87
N TYR A 36 -6.41 10.54 7.69
CA TYR A 36 -7.41 9.51 7.39
C TYR A 36 -6.71 8.17 7.38
N ILE A 37 -7.18 7.23 8.20
CA ILE A 37 -6.54 5.93 8.39
C ILE A 37 -7.50 4.83 8.05
N GLY A 38 -7.16 4.04 7.03
CA GLY A 38 -7.87 2.82 6.68
C GLY A 38 -7.44 1.65 7.55
N HIS A 39 -8.40 0.86 8.03
CA HIS A 39 -8.18 -0.22 8.99
C HIS A 39 -8.21 -1.61 8.38
N GLY A 40 -7.39 -2.51 8.93
CA GLY A 40 -7.32 -3.92 8.55
C GLY A 40 -8.43 -4.78 9.18
N PHE A 41 -8.77 -4.51 10.45
CA PHE A 41 -9.67 -5.32 11.27
C PHE A 41 -10.85 -4.53 11.84
N SER A 42 -10.69 -3.22 12.09
CA SER A 42 -11.72 -2.35 12.66
C SER A 42 -12.80 -1.93 11.67
N ASN A 43 -12.71 -2.36 10.40
CA ASN A 43 -13.73 -2.20 9.37
C ASN A 43 -14.25 -0.77 9.22
N GLY A 44 -13.34 0.17 8.96
CA GLY A 44 -13.70 1.58 8.76
C GLY A 44 -12.50 2.47 8.52
N ILE A 45 -12.72 3.78 8.60
CA ILE A 45 -11.72 4.83 8.47
C ILE A 45 -11.77 5.70 9.72
N THR A 46 -10.65 5.81 10.44
CA THR A 46 -10.53 6.79 11.54
C THR A 46 -10.02 8.12 11.00
N VAL A 47 -10.62 9.21 11.43
CA VAL A 47 -10.18 10.58 11.17
C VAL A 47 -9.52 11.13 12.43
N ILE A 48 -8.29 11.62 12.29
CA ILE A 48 -7.51 12.18 13.40
C ILE A 48 -7.14 13.62 13.07
N ASP A 49 -7.46 14.56 13.96
CA ASP A 49 -6.92 15.91 13.91
C ASP A 49 -5.43 15.87 14.30
N VAL A 50 -4.56 16.23 13.35
CA VAL A 50 -3.11 16.23 13.50
C VAL A 50 -2.50 17.63 13.35
N ARG A 51 -3.33 18.68 13.40
CA ARG A 51 -2.86 20.09 13.36
C ARG A 51 -1.90 20.40 14.50
N ASP A 52 -2.04 19.74 15.63
CA ASP A 52 -1.01 19.65 16.66
C ASP A 52 -0.41 18.24 16.64
N ALA A 53 0.72 18.08 15.94
CA ALA A 53 1.40 16.78 15.79
C ALA A 53 1.81 16.17 17.14
N LYS A 54 1.96 16.97 18.21
CA LYS A 54 2.29 16.47 19.56
C LYS A 54 1.08 15.91 20.30
N ARG A 55 -0.13 16.27 19.87
CA ARG A 55 -1.41 15.87 20.51
C ARG A 55 -2.43 15.45 19.48
N PRO A 56 -2.17 14.40 18.69
CA PRO A 56 -3.11 13.90 17.68
C PRO A 56 -4.40 13.46 18.36
N LYS A 57 -5.54 13.87 17.81
CA LYS A 57 -6.85 13.65 18.42
C LYS A 57 -7.78 12.94 17.45
N PRO A 58 -8.22 11.69 17.72
CA PRO A 58 -9.30 11.04 16.97
C PRO A 58 -10.58 11.87 17.08
N VAL A 59 -11.17 12.25 15.93
CA VAL A 59 -12.34 13.14 15.87
C VAL A 59 -13.55 12.47 15.21
N ASN A 60 -13.32 11.45 14.37
CA ASN A 60 -14.43 10.74 13.70
C ASN A 60 -14.03 9.31 13.35
N PHE A 61 -15.04 8.48 13.10
CA PHE A 61 -14.91 7.13 12.56
C PHE A 61 -16.00 6.87 11.53
N LEU A 62 -15.61 6.48 10.32
CA LEU A 62 -16.51 6.16 9.21
C LEU A 62 -16.59 4.64 9.10
N PRO A 63 -17.66 3.99 9.56
CA PRO A 63 -17.79 2.55 9.47
C PRO A 63 -17.93 2.09 8.01
N CYS A 64 -17.47 0.89 7.73
CA CYS A 64 -17.76 0.20 6.48
C CYS A 64 -19.10 -0.54 6.56
N PRO A 65 -19.74 -0.81 5.41
CA PRO A 65 -20.84 -1.76 5.34
C PRO A 65 -20.47 -3.15 5.92
N PRO A 66 -21.46 -3.95 6.34
CA PRO A 66 -21.19 -5.29 6.90
C PRO A 66 -20.26 -6.13 6.02
N ASN A 67 -19.37 -6.89 6.66
CA ASN A 67 -18.41 -7.76 6.02
C ASN A 67 -17.40 -7.07 5.10
N THR A 68 -17.27 -5.75 5.16
CA THR A 68 -16.30 -4.99 4.36
C THR A 68 -15.33 -4.20 5.20
N ARG A 69 -14.22 -3.79 4.59
CA ARG A 69 -13.18 -2.94 5.17
C ARG A 69 -12.68 -1.90 4.17
N ALA A 70 -12.18 -0.79 4.69
CA ALA A 70 -11.53 0.27 3.92
C ALA A 70 -10.07 0.41 4.38
N HIS A 71 -9.20 -0.48 3.92
CA HIS A 71 -7.80 -0.53 4.37
C HIS A 71 -6.87 0.33 3.52
N HIS A 72 -7.29 0.73 2.32
CA HIS A 72 -6.55 1.66 1.46
C HIS A 72 -7.42 2.83 1.03
N LEU A 73 -6.77 3.99 0.91
CA LEU A 73 -7.44 5.25 0.61
C LEU A 73 -6.48 6.27 -0.03
N GLN A 74 -7.04 7.27 -0.71
CA GLN A 74 -6.28 8.36 -1.32
C GLN A 74 -7.03 9.69 -1.09
N THR A 75 -6.30 10.78 -0.92
CA THR A 75 -6.89 12.12 -0.78
C THR A 75 -6.33 13.07 -1.84
N HIS A 76 -7.19 13.94 -2.37
CA HIS A 76 -6.78 15.09 -3.16
C HIS A 76 -7.84 16.17 -3.04
N ASP A 77 -7.41 17.40 -2.75
CA ASP A 77 -8.29 18.55 -2.49
C ASP A 77 -9.41 18.21 -1.50
N ASP A 78 -10.67 18.30 -1.91
CA ASP A 78 -11.84 18.00 -1.10
C ASP A 78 -12.33 16.54 -1.24
N LEU A 79 -11.54 15.66 -1.85
CA LEU A 79 -11.94 14.28 -2.07
C LEU A 79 -11.11 13.30 -1.24
N LEU A 80 -11.79 12.30 -0.70
CA LEU A 80 -11.23 11.07 -0.16
C LEU A 80 -11.83 9.90 -0.92
N LEU A 81 -10.99 9.12 -1.57
CA LEU A 81 -11.34 7.86 -2.21
C LEU A 81 -10.92 6.71 -1.29
N ALA A 82 -11.79 5.75 -1.06
CA ALA A 82 -11.48 4.60 -0.21
C ALA A 82 -11.95 3.29 -0.86
N VAL A 83 -11.14 2.26 -0.75
CA VAL A 83 -11.56 0.90 -1.14
C VAL A 83 -12.67 0.43 -0.21
N ASN A 84 -13.60 -0.36 -0.74
CA ASN A 84 -14.56 -1.14 0.03
C ASN A 84 -14.49 -2.58 -0.50
N GLY A 85 -13.74 -3.42 0.18
CA GLY A 85 -13.56 -4.83 -0.16
C GLY A 85 -13.91 -5.73 1.02
N PRO A 86 -13.93 -7.07 0.84
CA PRO A 86 -14.29 -7.98 1.92
C PRO A 86 -13.30 -7.89 3.08
N SER A 87 -13.82 -7.99 4.28
CA SER A 87 -13.02 -8.04 5.50
C SER A 87 -12.43 -9.44 5.70
N VAL A 88 -11.54 -9.84 4.79
CA VAL A 88 -11.03 -11.22 4.67
C VAL A 88 -10.54 -11.83 5.99
N TRP A 89 -9.90 -11.02 6.84
CA TRP A 89 -9.37 -11.50 8.11
C TRP A 89 -10.43 -11.67 9.18
N THR A 90 -11.41 -10.79 9.27
CA THR A 90 -12.54 -10.95 10.20
C THR A 90 -13.50 -12.05 9.73
N MET A 91 -13.52 -12.33 8.44
CA MET A 91 -14.25 -13.47 7.84
C MET A 91 -13.42 -14.76 7.85
N GLN A 92 -12.29 -14.79 8.57
CA GLN A 92 -11.45 -15.96 8.82
C GLN A 92 -10.85 -16.61 7.56
N VAL A 93 -10.64 -15.84 6.48
CA VAL A 93 -9.86 -16.31 5.33
C VAL A 93 -8.43 -16.57 5.78
N SER A 94 -7.89 -17.76 5.48
CA SER A 94 -6.52 -18.08 5.84
C SER A 94 -5.51 -17.23 5.07
N GLN A 95 -4.35 -17.00 5.65
CA GLN A 95 -3.26 -16.29 4.99
C GLN A 95 -2.82 -17.03 3.71
N GLU A 96 -2.81 -18.34 3.75
CA GLU A 96 -2.48 -19.18 2.59
C GLU A 96 -3.48 -18.97 1.44
N ALA A 97 -4.79 -19.03 1.72
CA ALA A 97 -5.83 -18.78 0.71
C ALA A 97 -5.72 -17.37 0.14
N TYR A 98 -5.43 -16.37 0.99
CA TYR A 98 -5.25 -15.00 0.52
C TYR A 98 -4.06 -14.87 -0.43
N PHE A 99 -2.89 -15.38 -0.06
CA PHE A 99 -1.67 -15.23 -0.87
C PHE A 99 -1.55 -16.22 -2.04
N SER A 100 -2.35 -17.30 -2.08
CA SER A 100 -2.47 -18.17 -3.25
C SER A 100 -3.50 -17.72 -4.29
N GLY A 101 -4.22 -16.61 -4.02
CA GLY A 101 -5.28 -16.13 -4.92
C GLY A 101 -6.60 -16.88 -4.83
N THR A 102 -6.81 -17.70 -3.79
CA THR A 102 -8.04 -18.49 -3.62
C THR A 102 -9.07 -17.86 -2.67
N SER A 103 -8.89 -16.57 -2.33
CA SER A 103 -9.78 -15.83 -1.43
C SER A 103 -11.23 -15.78 -1.94
N ALA A 104 -11.44 -15.69 -3.25
CA ALA A 104 -12.78 -15.65 -3.83
C ALA A 104 -13.55 -16.95 -3.52
N ALA A 105 -12.92 -18.10 -3.69
CA ALA A 105 -13.51 -19.39 -3.31
C ALA A 105 -13.73 -19.52 -1.79
N ALA A 106 -12.80 -19.01 -0.98
CA ALA A 106 -12.93 -19.02 0.47
C ALA A 106 -14.07 -18.13 1.00
N LEU A 107 -14.52 -17.17 0.20
CA LEU A 107 -15.60 -16.23 0.53
C LEU A 107 -16.92 -16.56 -0.20
N GLU A 108 -17.00 -17.72 -0.87
CA GLU A 108 -18.22 -18.16 -1.54
C GLU A 108 -19.40 -18.21 -0.55
N GLY A 109 -20.56 -17.68 -0.97
CA GLY A 109 -21.75 -17.58 -0.13
C GLY A 109 -21.75 -16.41 0.89
N GLN A 110 -20.62 -15.70 1.08
CA GLN A 110 -20.57 -14.52 1.93
C GLN A 110 -21.19 -13.29 1.23
N LYS A 111 -21.95 -12.51 1.98
CA LYS A 111 -22.60 -11.29 1.45
C LYS A 111 -21.74 -10.06 1.77
N PHE A 112 -21.26 -9.40 0.74
CA PHE A 112 -20.59 -8.09 0.80
C PHE A 112 -20.70 -7.39 -0.55
N THR A 113 -20.44 -6.09 -0.61
CA THR A 113 -20.42 -5.34 -1.86
C THR A 113 -19.05 -4.68 -2.02
N GLY A 114 -18.26 -5.15 -3.00
CA GLY A 114 -16.98 -4.53 -3.38
C GLY A 114 -17.20 -3.26 -4.21
N GLY A 115 -16.41 -2.23 -3.97
CA GLY A 115 -16.51 -0.99 -4.72
C GLY A 115 -15.58 0.12 -4.24
N LEU A 116 -15.66 1.25 -4.90
CA LEU A 116 -14.93 2.47 -4.54
C LEU A 116 -15.90 3.45 -3.86
N ARG A 117 -15.58 3.87 -2.64
CA ARG A 117 -16.29 4.90 -1.89
C ARG A 117 -15.63 6.25 -2.14
N ILE A 118 -16.42 7.27 -2.43
CA ILE A 118 -15.95 8.64 -2.62
C ILE A 118 -16.61 9.53 -1.57
N PHE A 119 -15.78 10.28 -0.84
CA PHE A 119 -16.21 11.21 0.20
C PHE A 119 -15.80 12.63 -0.14
N ASP A 120 -16.68 13.57 0.20
CA ASP A 120 -16.38 14.99 0.34
C ASP A 120 -15.72 15.20 1.71
N ILE A 121 -14.51 15.73 1.71
CA ILE A 121 -13.71 16.10 2.89
C ILE A 121 -13.42 17.60 2.97
N SER A 122 -14.25 18.44 2.35
CA SER A 122 -14.20 19.90 2.51
C SER A 122 -14.26 20.31 3.99
N ARG A 123 -14.96 19.52 4.81
CA ARG A 123 -14.87 19.49 6.25
C ARG A 123 -14.04 18.29 6.69
N GLY A 124 -12.75 18.50 6.97
CA GLY A 124 -11.82 17.41 7.27
C GLY A 124 -12.21 16.53 8.46
N ASP A 125 -12.88 17.08 9.48
CA ASP A 125 -13.39 16.37 10.65
C ASP A 125 -14.69 15.58 10.40
N ALA A 126 -15.40 15.89 9.32
CA ALA A 126 -16.74 15.34 9.04
C ALA A 126 -16.90 14.91 7.57
N PRO A 127 -16.15 13.91 7.09
CA PRO A 127 -16.30 13.37 5.75
C PRO A 127 -17.73 12.93 5.45
N ARG A 128 -18.21 13.22 4.25
CA ARG A 128 -19.55 12.86 3.79
C ARG A 128 -19.45 12.02 2.52
N GLU A 129 -19.95 10.79 2.54
CA GLU A 129 -19.99 9.97 1.34
C GLU A 129 -20.88 10.60 0.26
N ILE A 130 -20.34 10.78 -0.94
CA ILE A 130 -21.02 11.43 -2.07
C ILE A 130 -21.27 10.48 -3.23
N ALA A 131 -20.53 9.37 -3.31
CA ALA A 131 -20.74 8.33 -4.31
C ALA A 131 -20.19 6.98 -3.86
N PHE A 132 -20.76 5.92 -4.44
CA PHE A 132 -20.26 4.58 -4.39
C PHE A 132 -20.26 3.98 -5.79
N LEU A 133 -19.08 3.54 -6.29
CA LEU A 133 -18.94 2.82 -7.54
C LEU A 133 -18.84 1.33 -7.26
N PRO A 134 -19.88 0.52 -7.51
CA PRO A 134 -19.81 -0.93 -7.34
C PRO A 134 -18.89 -1.54 -8.41
N LEU A 135 -18.00 -2.46 -8.00
CA LEU A 135 -17.01 -3.07 -8.88
C LEU A 135 -17.08 -4.61 -8.93
N GLY A 136 -18.02 -5.22 -8.22
CA GLY A 136 -18.20 -6.68 -8.23
C GLY A 136 -17.00 -7.46 -7.68
N GLY A 137 -17.03 -8.79 -7.79
CA GLY A 137 -15.95 -9.69 -7.33
C GLY A 137 -15.54 -9.44 -5.88
N LEU A 138 -14.23 -9.52 -5.59
CA LEU A 138 -13.67 -9.09 -4.30
C LEU A 138 -13.50 -7.55 -4.23
N GLY A 139 -13.75 -6.83 -5.31
CA GLY A 139 -13.64 -5.39 -5.36
C GLY A 139 -12.19 -4.87 -5.33
N PRO A 140 -12.02 -3.58 -4.95
CA PRO A 140 -10.73 -2.91 -5.01
C PRO A 140 -9.83 -3.24 -3.82
N HIS A 141 -8.50 -3.17 -4.10
CA HIS A 141 -7.45 -3.35 -3.10
C HIS A 141 -6.60 -2.09 -2.90
N ARG A 142 -6.13 -1.45 -3.97
CA ARG A 142 -5.29 -0.23 -3.91
C ARG A 142 -5.81 0.81 -4.89
N ILE A 143 -5.52 2.07 -4.59
CA ILE A 143 -5.89 3.23 -5.40
C ILE A 143 -4.65 4.08 -5.61
N TRP A 144 -4.50 4.66 -6.80
CA TRP A 144 -3.66 5.82 -7.05
C TRP A 144 -4.54 6.95 -7.57
N TYR A 145 -4.60 8.04 -6.79
CA TYR A 145 -5.30 9.26 -7.17
C TYR A 145 -4.60 10.47 -6.52
N VAL A 146 -4.08 11.34 -7.35
CA VAL A 146 -3.38 12.57 -6.96
C VAL A 146 -4.02 13.81 -7.60
N GLY A 147 -5.30 13.71 -7.93
CA GLY A 147 -6.04 14.69 -8.70
C GLY A 147 -6.06 14.37 -10.19
N GLY A 148 -6.61 15.33 -10.96
CA GLY A 148 -6.86 15.14 -12.37
C GLY A 148 -8.09 14.29 -12.64
N ARG A 149 -8.22 13.84 -13.90
CA ARG A 149 -9.43 13.18 -14.37
C ARG A 149 -9.53 11.71 -13.95
N TYR A 150 -8.41 11.00 -13.79
CA TYR A 150 -8.46 9.55 -13.66
C TYR A 150 -7.91 9.05 -12.35
N ALA A 151 -8.61 8.08 -11.75
CA ALA A 151 -8.10 7.25 -10.67
C ALA A 151 -7.73 5.87 -11.22
N TYR A 152 -6.63 5.30 -10.72
CA TYR A 152 -6.11 4.00 -11.14
C TYR A 152 -6.24 3.04 -9.97
N VAL A 153 -7.00 1.97 -10.16
CA VAL A 153 -7.46 1.11 -9.08
C VAL A 153 -7.10 -0.34 -9.37
N SER A 154 -6.50 -1.01 -8.42
CA SER A 154 -6.33 -2.47 -8.42
C SER A 154 -7.65 -3.11 -7.99
N VAL A 155 -8.28 -3.91 -8.84
CA VAL A 155 -9.63 -4.47 -8.60
C VAL A 155 -9.69 -5.93 -9.02
N HIS A 156 -10.19 -6.80 -8.14
CA HIS A 156 -10.62 -8.13 -8.54
C HIS A 156 -12.05 -8.06 -9.10
N LEU A 157 -12.18 -8.26 -10.40
CA LEU A 157 -13.46 -8.32 -11.10
C LEU A 157 -13.85 -9.80 -11.36
N PRO A 158 -15.15 -10.13 -11.43
CA PRO A 158 -15.59 -11.54 -11.57
C PRO A 158 -15.10 -12.25 -12.83
N GLU A 159 -14.83 -11.50 -13.90
CA GLU A 159 -14.36 -12.02 -15.18
C GLU A 159 -12.86 -12.34 -15.24
N PHE A 160 -12.09 -12.02 -14.17
CA PHE A 160 -10.65 -12.21 -14.10
C PHE A 160 -10.25 -13.16 -12.98
N SER A 161 -9.10 -13.79 -13.12
CA SER A 161 -8.55 -14.72 -12.12
C SER A 161 -8.16 -14.04 -10.80
N ASP A 162 -7.77 -12.77 -10.83
CA ASP A 162 -7.39 -11.96 -9.67
C ASP A 162 -7.46 -10.46 -10.02
N HIS A 163 -6.84 -9.60 -9.19
CA HIS A 163 -6.86 -8.14 -9.35
C HIS A 163 -6.17 -7.67 -10.65
N VAL A 164 -6.84 -6.78 -11.35
CA VAL A 164 -6.39 -6.13 -12.59
C VAL A 164 -6.35 -4.61 -12.39
N LEU A 165 -5.77 -3.87 -13.35
CA LEU A 165 -5.87 -2.42 -13.37
C LEU A 165 -7.23 -2.00 -13.92
N VAL A 166 -7.92 -1.13 -13.18
CA VAL A 166 -9.14 -0.45 -13.60
C VAL A 166 -8.88 1.05 -13.58
N ILE A 167 -9.23 1.74 -14.67
CA ILE A 167 -9.13 3.19 -14.79
C ILE A 167 -10.53 3.77 -14.64
N VAL A 168 -10.68 4.68 -13.67
CA VAL A 168 -11.94 5.31 -13.31
C VAL A 168 -11.91 6.79 -13.68
N ASP A 169 -12.87 7.25 -14.46
CA ASP A 169 -13.08 8.66 -14.76
C ASP A 169 -13.72 9.34 -13.55
N MET A 170 -13.05 10.36 -13.03
CA MET A 170 -13.42 11.14 -11.85
C MET A 170 -13.82 12.58 -12.21
N VAL A 171 -14.08 12.89 -13.50
CA VAL A 171 -14.48 14.25 -13.92
C VAL A 171 -15.72 14.74 -13.19
N GLU A 172 -16.65 13.84 -12.87
CA GLU A 172 -17.79 14.07 -11.99
C GLU A 172 -17.67 13.09 -10.79
N PRO A 173 -17.07 13.49 -9.65
CA PRO A 173 -16.81 12.58 -8.54
C PRO A 173 -18.06 11.95 -7.92
N THR A 174 -19.24 12.54 -8.16
CA THR A 174 -20.54 12.00 -7.73
C THR A 174 -21.05 10.89 -8.66
N LYS A 175 -20.46 10.73 -9.86
CA LYS A 175 -20.84 9.73 -10.87
C LYS A 175 -19.57 9.09 -11.52
N PRO A 176 -18.68 8.51 -10.73
CA PRO A 176 -17.45 7.90 -11.25
C PRO A 176 -17.78 6.76 -12.20
N GLN A 177 -16.98 6.59 -13.26
CA GLN A 177 -17.20 5.57 -14.29
C GLN A 177 -15.93 4.82 -14.64
N VAL A 178 -16.02 3.51 -14.81
CA VAL A 178 -14.93 2.70 -15.37
C VAL A 178 -14.79 3.01 -16.86
N VAL A 179 -13.59 3.41 -17.29
CA VAL A 179 -13.30 3.75 -18.68
C VAL A 179 -12.24 2.85 -19.33
N GLY A 180 -11.44 2.17 -18.55
CA GLY A 180 -10.42 1.25 -19.06
C GLY A 180 -10.04 0.15 -18.10
N LYS A 181 -9.44 -0.91 -18.64
CA LYS A 181 -8.91 -2.06 -17.89
C LYS A 181 -7.60 -2.52 -18.53
N PHE A 182 -6.68 -3.02 -17.69
CA PHE A 182 -5.49 -3.70 -18.16
C PHE A 182 -5.18 -4.90 -17.26
N TRP A 183 -4.74 -6.00 -17.85
CA TRP A 183 -4.39 -7.25 -17.18
C TRP A 183 -3.19 -7.94 -17.84
N LEU A 184 -2.54 -8.83 -17.13
CA LEU A 184 -1.51 -9.69 -17.70
C LEU A 184 -2.17 -10.84 -18.49
N PRO A 185 -1.57 -11.28 -19.61
CA PRO A 185 -2.06 -12.42 -20.37
C PRO A 185 -2.27 -13.67 -19.50
N GLY A 186 -3.40 -14.34 -19.65
CA GLY A 186 -3.81 -15.48 -18.83
C GLY A 186 -4.77 -15.13 -17.67
N MET A 187 -5.04 -13.85 -17.44
CA MET A 187 -5.92 -13.43 -16.35
C MET A 187 -7.40 -13.32 -16.73
N TRP A 188 -7.74 -13.11 -18.02
CA TRP A 188 -9.13 -12.91 -18.46
C TRP A 188 -9.85 -14.24 -18.68
N THR A 189 -10.31 -14.84 -17.58
CA THR A 189 -10.95 -16.18 -17.57
C THR A 189 -12.28 -16.22 -18.34
N ALA A 190 -13.11 -15.16 -18.23
CA ALA A 190 -14.35 -15.06 -18.99
C ALA A 190 -14.12 -14.95 -20.51
N GLY A 191 -12.95 -14.48 -20.96
CA GLY A 191 -12.54 -14.46 -22.34
C GLY A 191 -11.87 -15.75 -22.83
N GLY A 192 -11.78 -16.78 -21.97
CA GLY A 192 -11.17 -18.07 -22.30
C GLY A 192 -9.66 -18.12 -22.09
N GLU A 193 -9.05 -17.06 -21.52
CA GLU A 193 -7.65 -17.12 -21.12
C GLU A 193 -7.46 -18.10 -19.95
N THR A 194 -6.32 -18.77 -19.94
CA THR A 194 -5.92 -19.65 -18.83
C THR A 194 -4.58 -19.18 -18.24
N PRO A 195 -4.44 -19.20 -16.91
CA PRO A 195 -3.19 -18.87 -16.25
C PRO A 195 -2.01 -19.69 -16.78
N THR A 196 -0.91 -19.01 -17.16
CA THR A 196 0.31 -19.66 -17.67
C THR A 196 1.39 -19.79 -16.61
N TRP A 197 1.16 -19.28 -15.40
CA TRP A 197 2.07 -19.34 -14.27
C TRP A 197 1.86 -20.60 -13.41
N PRO A 198 2.85 -21.00 -12.61
CA PRO A 198 2.76 -22.20 -11.79
C PRO A 198 1.62 -22.13 -10.76
N LYS A 199 0.99 -23.28 -10.48
CA LYS A 199 -0.02 -23.39 -9.42
C LYS A 199 0.53 -22.92 -8.07
N GLY A 200 -0.25 -22.13 -7.35
CA GLY A 200 0.16 -21.53 -6.06
C GLY A 200 0.89 -20.21 -6.18
N LYS A 201 1.19 -19.73 -7.38
CA LYS A 201 1.66 -18.37 -7.64
C LYS A 201 0.46 -17.45 -7.89
N ARG A 202 0.54 -16.25 -7.30
CA ARG A 202 -0.52 -15.24 -7.40
C ARG A 202 -0.11 -14.11 -8.31
N TYR A 203 -0.61 -14.11 -9.54
CA TYR A 203 -0.50 -12.97 -10.45
C TYR A 203 -1.70 -12.06 -10.22
N ALA A 204 -1.46 -10.95 -9.52
CA ALA A 204 -2.50 -10.00 -9.11
C ALA A 204 -1.91 -8.60 -9.02
N LEU A 205 -2.51 -7.63 -9.68
CA LEU A 205 -2.09 -6.24 -9.50
C LEU A 205 -2.27 -5.85 -8.04
N HIS A 206 -1.16 -5.47 -7.39
CA HIS A 206 -1.23 -4.89 -6.06
C HIS A 206 -1.43 -3.38 -6.14
N HIS A 207 -0.52 -2.69 -6.83
CA HIS A 207 -0.56 -1.24 -6.97
C HIS A 207 -0.06 -0.82 -8.35
N ALA A 208 -0.62 0.24 -8.91
CA ALA A 208 -0.09 0.93 -10.07
C ALA A 208 0.08 2.41 -9.73
N LEU A 209 1.30 2.95 -9.85
CA LEU A 209 1.58 4.37 -9.74
C LEU A 209 1.79 4.97 -11.13
N ILE A 210 1.37 6.22 -11.29
CA ILE A 210 1.38 6.88 -12.59
C ILE A 210 2.42 8.01 -12.59
N ALA A 211 3.20 8.07 -13.66
CA ALA A 211 4.05 9.21 -13.97
C ALA A 211 3.97 9.53 -15.47
N GLY A 212 3.47 10.72 -15.80
CA GLY A 212 3.14 11.07 -17.18
C GLY A 212 2.13 10.10 -17.79
N ASP A 213 2.44 9.59 -18.97
CA ASP A 213 1.60 8.64 -19.70
C ASP A 213 1.90 7.17 -19.36
N PHE A 214 2.68 6.90 -18.30
CA PHE A 214 3.04 5.54 -17.90
C PHE A 214 2.42 5.16 -16.56
N ALA A 215 1.85 3.96 -16.51
CA ALA A 215 1.50 3.26 -15.28
C ALA A 215 2.56 2.17 -14.98
N PHE A 216 3.06 2.17 -13.77
CA PHE A 216 4.00 1.17 -13.26
C PHE A 216 3.22 0.20 -12.37
N GLY A 217 2.99 -1.02 -12.86
CA GLY A 217 2.16 -2.00 -12.19
C GLY A 217 2.97 -3.07 -11.46
N ALA A 218 2.71 -3.26 -10.18
CA ALA A 218 3.29 -4.33 -9.34
C ALA A 218 2.29 -5.48 -9.20
N TRP A 219 2.68 -6.69 -9.63
CA TRP A 219 1.77 -7.83 -9.84
C TRP A 219 2.03 -9.01 -8.92
N ARG A 220 2.37 -8.79 -7.66
CA ARG A 220 2.65 -9.87 -6.71
C ARG A 220 3.74 -10.82 -7.25
N ASP A 221 3.43 -12.11 -7.41
CA ASP A 221 4.37 -13.09 -8.00
C ASP A 221 4.52 -12.91 -9.52
N GLY A 222 3.73 -12.05 -10.13
CA GLY A 222 3.81 -11.66 -11.53
C GLY A 222 4.80 -10.54 -11.86
N GLY A 223 5.51 -9.99 -10.86
CA GLY A 223 6.56 -9.00 -11.09
C GLY A 223 6.05 -7.61 -11.46
N LEU A 224 6.69 -6.96 -12.44
CA LEU A 224 6.53 -5.55 -12.81
C LEU A 224 6.06 -5.43 -14.26
N SER A 225 5.11 -4.52 -14.53
CA SER A 225 4.79 -4.05 -15.87
C SER A 225 4.93 -2.53 -16.00
N LEU A 226 5.38 -2.07 -17.16
CA LEU A 226 5.22 -0.69 -17.63
C LEU A 226 4.11 -0.67 -18.67
N ILE A 227 3.16 0.23 -18.48
CA ILE A 227 1.91 0.29 -19.26
C ILE A 227 1.77 1.72 -19.78
N ASP A 228 1.57 1.87 -21.09
CA ASP A 228 1.13 3.13 -21.70
C ASP A 228 -0.36 3.34 -21.37
N VAL A 229 -0.67 4.45 -20.74
CA VAL A 229 -2.02 4.89 -20.36
C VAL A 229 -2.39 6.25 -20.96
N ALA A 230 -1.66 6.71 -21.99
CA ALA A 230 -1.98 7.95 -22.71
C ALA A 230 -3.42 7.92 -23.25
N ASP A 231 -3.87 6.75 -23.74
CA ASP A 231 -5.30 6.48 -23.96
C ASP A 231 -5.81 5.57 -22.83
N PRO A 232 -6.49 6.12 -21.82
CA PRO A 232 -6.96 5.34 -20.68
C PRO A 232 -8.01 4.27 -21.03
N GLN A 233 -8.64 4.37 -22.22
CA GLN A 233 -9.57 3.36 -22.70
C GLN A 233 -8.86 2.15 -23.34
N LYS A 234 -7.60 2.32 -23.75
CA LYS A 234 -6.81 1.31 -24.45
C LYS A 234 -5.39 1.19 -23.90
N PRO A 235 -5.21 0.94 -22.60
CA PRO A 235 -3.89 0.80 -22.02
C PRO A 235 -3.11 -0.34 -22.70
N LYS A 236 -1.78 -0.15 -22.88
CA LYS A 236 -0.92 -1.10 -23.60
C LYS A 236 0.33 -1.42 -22.81
N MET A 237 0.72 -2.68 -22.77
CA MET A 237 1.99 -3.08 -22.16
C MET A 237 3.18 -2.60 -23.00
N ILE A 238 4.11 -1.88 -22.36
CA ILE A 238 5.38 -1.44 -22.92
C ILE A 238 6.49 -2.43 -22.55
N ALA A 239 6.54 -2.83 -21.27
CA ALA A 239 7.52 -3.78 -20.78
C ALA A 239 6.94 -4.66 -19.67
N TYR A 240 7.53 -5.83 -19.53
CA TYR A 240 7.22 -6.77 -18.45
C TYR A 240 8.51 -7.39 -17.93
N ARG A 241 8.66 -7.46 -16.62
CA ARG A 241 9.81 -8.10 -15.94
C ARG A 241 9.29 -8.91 -14.75
N ASN A 242 9.75 -10.14 -14.65
CA ASN A 242 9.49 -10.99 -13.50
C ASN A 242 10.78 -11.64 -13.03
N TRP A 243 11.03 -11.62 -11.75
CA TRP A 243 12.19 -12.21 -11.09
C TRP A 243 11.81 -13.31 -10.07
N ASP A 244 10.58 -13.79 -10.12
CA ASP A 244 10.11 -14.93 -9.34
C ASP A 244 9.85 -16.14 -10.27
N PRO A 245 10.71 -17.19 -10.28
CA PRO A 245 11.95 -17.33 -9.56
C PRO A 245 13.15 -16.54 -10.20
N PRO A 246 14.33 -16.44 -9.57
CA PRO A 246 14.78 -17.14 -8.35
C PRO A 246 14.45 -16.40 -7.05
N PHE A 247 14.01 -15.14 -7.11
CA PHE A 247 13.60 -14.39 -5.95
C PHE A 247 12.12 -14.69 -5.60
N GLY A 248 11.72 -14.32 -4.39
CA GLY A 248 10.48 -14.86 -3.85
C GLY A 248 9.18 -14.20 -4.27
N GLY A 249 9.15 -13.32 -5.28
CA GLY A 249 7.91 -12.61 -5.67
C GLY A 249 7.38 -11.64 -4.63
N GLY A 250 6.06 -11.37 -4.68
CA GLY A 250 5.43 -10.41 -3.78
C GLY A 250 5.60 -8.96 -4.21
N THR A 251 5.84 -8.68 -5.50
CA THR A 251 6.00 -7.33 -6.05
C THR A 251 4.81 -6.46 -5.70
N HIS A 252 5.08 -5.33 -5.00
CA HIS A 252 4.08 -4.66 -4.19
C HIS A 252 3.90 -3.17 -4.52
N SER A 253 4.96 -2.38 -4.37
CA SER A 253 4.91 -0.92 -4.49
C SER A 253 5.93 -0.44 -5.51
N PRO A 254 5.53 0.04 -6.70
CA PRO A 254 6.40 0.60 -7.72
C PRO A 254 6.41 2.11 -7.62
N LEU A 255 7.52 2.73 -7.24
CA LEU A 255 7.68 4.17 -7.06
C LEU A 255 8.50 4.76 -8.22
N PRO A 256 7.88 5.43 -9.21
CA PRO A 256 8.62 6.09 -10.27
C PRO A 256 9.29 7.38 -9.79
N LEU A 257 10.50 7.64 -10.29
CA LEU A 257 11.29 8.85 -10.10
C LEU A 257 11.67 9.40 -11.49
N PRO A 258 10.73 10.04 -12.19
CA PRO A 258 10.85 10.35 -13.61
C PRO A 258 11.97 11.36 -13.90
N ASP A 259 12.27 12.29 -12.99
CA ASP A 259 13.36 13.25 -13.11
C ASP A 259 14.75 12.61 -13.14
N ARG A 260 14.85 11.35 -12.73
CA ARG A 260 16.09 10.55 -12.75
C ARG A 260 16.02 9.32 -13.64
N ASN A 261 14.91 9.09 -14.30
CA ASN A 261 14.64 7.86 -15.04
C ASN A 261 14.89 6.60 -14.20
N LEU A 262 14.48 6.64 -12.93
CA LEU A 262 14.58 5.52 -12.00
C LEU A 262 13.18 5.04 -11.58
N LEU A 263 13.11 3.77 -11.23
CA LEU A 263 11.95 3.16 -10.61
C LEU A 263 12.41 2.35 -9.39
N VAL A 264 11.81 2.61 -8.24
CA VAL A 264 12.06 1.84 -7.01
C VAL A 264 10.90 0.88 -6.81
N VAL A 265 11.18 -0.41 -6.62
CA VAL A 265 10.16 -1.45 -6.51
C VAL A 265 10.38 -2.27 -5.24
N ALA A 266 9.39 -2.30 -4.36
CA ALA A 266 9.44 -3.13 -3.16
C ALA A 266 8.70 -4.45 -3.38
N ASP A 267 9.30 -5.56 -2.94
CA ASP A 267 8.66 -6.85 -2.79
C ASP A 267 8.17 -7.02 -1.34
N GLU A 268 6.91 -7.37 -1.14
CA GLU A 268 6.33 -7.51 0.18
C GLU A 268 6.76 -8.79 0.88
N ALA A 269 7.10 -8.70 2.17
CA ALA A 269 7.30 -9.85 3.03
C ALA A 269 5.96 -10.40 3.55
N ASN A 270 5.44 -11.43 2.89
CA ASN A 270 4.08 -11.95 3.09
C ASN A 270 3.94 -12.96 4.21
N PHE A 271 5.04 -13.58 4.68
CA PHE A 271 5.03 -14.65 5.66
C PHE A 271 5.95 -14.35 6.82
N ALA A 272 5.52 -14.78 8.00
CA ALA A 272 6.29 -14.60 9.23
C ALA A 272 7.62 -15.36 9.19
N ASP A 273 8.54 -14.91 10.04
CA ASP A 273 9.79 -15.58 10.37
C ASP A 273 10.70 -15.84 9.14
N CYS A 274 10.61 -15.00 8.13
CA CYS A 274 11.32 -15.11 6.85
C CYS A 274 11.13 -16.45 6.14
N LYS A 275 10.01 -17.13 6.36
CA LYS A 275 9.75 -18.50 5.89
C LYS A 275 9.92 -18.69 4.37
N LEU A 276 9.66 -17.66 3.58
CA LEU A 276 9.85 -17.68 2.12
C LEU A 276 11.09 -16.91 1.65
N GLY A 277 12.07 -16.75 2.53
CA GLY A 277 13.28 -15.97 2.26
C GLY A 277 13.07 -14.45 2.39
N LEU A 278 14.17 -13.72 2.21
CA LEU A 278 14.16 -12.27 2.27
C LEU A 278 13.45 -11.66 1.06
N ARG A 279 12.92 -10.48 1.25
CA ARG A 279 12.33 -9.63 0.21
C ARG A 279 13.16 -8.38 0.06
N TYR A 280 13.19 -7.81 -1.15
CA TYR A 280 14.10 -6.73 -1.52
C TYR A 280 13.34 -5.49 -1.98
N ILE A 281 14.05 -4.36 -1.94
CA ILE A 281 13.65 -3.13 -2.61
C ILE A 281 14.64 -2.93 -3.75
N TRP A 282 14.14 -3.02 -4.96
CA TRP A 282 14.91 -2.95 -6.20
C TRP A 282 14.98 -1.52 -6.71
N ILE A 283 16.09 -1.14 -7.33
CA ILE A 283 16.24 0.09 -8.10
C ILE A 283 16.43 -0.30 -9.55
N PHE A 284 15.54 0.18 -10.42
CA PHE A 284 15.60 -0.02 -11.86
C PHE A 284 16.00 1.26 -12.55
N ASP A 285 16.83 1.16 -13.58
CA ASP A 285 17.04 2.16 -14.63
C ASP A 285 15.93 1.99 -15.67
N ILE A 286 15.20 3.05 -15.94
CA ILE A 286 14.08 3.09 -16.91
C ILE A 286 14.29 4.16 -17.99
N ARG A 287 15.57 4.55 -18.29
CA ARG A 287 15.88 5.45 -19.41
C ARG A 287 15.35 4.92 -20.74
N GLU A 288 15.30 3.60 -20.89
CA GLU A 288 14.62 2.89 -21.95
C GLU A 288 13.38 2.18 -21.36
N PRO A 289 12.18 2.77 -21.47
CA PRO A 289 10.98 2.21 -20.83
C PRO A 289 10.61 0.80 -21.31
N SER A 290 10.97 0.44 -22.53
CA SER A 290 10.76 -0.91 -23.08
C SER A 290 11.72 -1.96 -22.50
N ASN A 291 12.78 -1.51 -21.81
CA ASN A 291 13.80 -2.38 -21.23
C ASN A 291 14.25 -1.95 -19.82
N PRO A 292 13.37 -1.97 -18.82
CA PRO A 292 13.77 -1.67 -17.44
C PRO A 292 14.81 -2.68 -16.93
N VAL A 293 15.91 -2.18 -16.35
CA VAL A 293 17.03 -2.98 -15.87
C VAL A 293 17.28 -2.71 -14.39
N SER A 294 17.27 -3.77 -13.56
CA SER A 294 17.66 -3.65 -12.16
C SER A 294 19.14 -3.33 -12.04
N ILE A 295 19.48 -2.26 -11.30
CA ILE A 295 20.85 -1.76 -11.13
C ILE A 295 21.37 -1.89 -9.69
N ALA A 296 20.49 -2.00 -8.71
CA ALA A 296 20.83 -2.20 -7.30
C ALA A 296 19.63 -2.70 -6.48
N THR A 297 19.91 -3.11 -5.25
CA THR A 297 18.91 -3.27 -4.18
C THR A 297 19.25 -2.37 -3.01
N MET A 298 18.23 -1.91 -2.26
CA MET A 298 18.48 -1.21 -1.00
C MET A 298 18.99 -2.18 0.06
N PRO A 299 19.85 -1.73 1.01
CA PRO A 299 20.35 -2.59 2.07
C PRO A 299 19.22 -3.08 2.97
N ILE A 300 19.32 -4.36 3.38
CA ILE A 300 18.42 -4.94 4.37
C ILE A 300 19.00 -4.66 5.75
N PRO A 301 18.20 -4.22 6.74
CA PRO A 301 18.66 -4.04 8.11
C PRO A 301 19.18 -5.34 8.72
N ASP A 302 20.38 -5.30 9.31
CA ASP A 302 21.03 -6.43 9.97
C ASP A 302 21.35 -6.20 11.45
N GLU A 303 21.08 -4.99 11.99
CA GLU A 303 21.36 -4.62 13.37
C GLU A 303 20.61 -5.43 14.44
N ALA A 304 19.63 -6.22 14.00
CA ALA A 304 18.91 -7.15 14.87
C ALA A 304 18.41 -8.33 14.03
N ASP A 305 18.26 -9.49 14.68
CA ASP A 305 17.69 -10.67 14.03
C ASP A 305 16.17 -10.53 13.95
N PHE A 306 15.70 -9.76 12.97
CA PHE A 306 14.28 -9.48 12.77
C PHE A 306 13.48 -10.73 12.37
N CYS A 307 14.10 -11.72 11.73
CA CYS A 307 13.43 -12.99 11.41
C CYS A 307 13.00 -13.75 12.66
N LYS A 308 13.75 -13.63 13.77
CA LYS A 308 13.44 -14.32 15.04
C LYS A 308 12.52 -13.53 15.97
N LYS A 309 12.19 -12.29 15.65
CA LYS A 309 11.27 -11.47 16.46
C LYS A 309 9.82 -11.92 16.36
N GLY A 310 9.49 -12.74 15.39
CA GLY A 310 8.13 -13.07 15.03
C GLY A 310 7.48 -12.03 14.11
N GLY A 311 6.37 -12.41 13.46
CA GLY A 311 5.70 -11.60 12.45
C GLY A 311 6.48 -11.50 11.15
N ASN A 312 6.02 -10.62 10.24
CA ASN A 312 6.67 -10.43 8.96
C ASN A 312 7.91 -9.51 9.12
N PHE A 313 8.97 -9.82 8.40
CA PHE A 313 10.15 -8.98 8.25
C PHE A 313 10.47 -8.75 6.78
N GLY A 314 10.67 -7.51 6.42
CA GLY A 314 11.02 -7.06 5.08
C GLY A 314 10.10 -5.93 4.58
N PRO A 315 10.28 -5.47 3.34
CA PRO A 315 9.54 -4.35 2.81
C PRO A 315 8.03 -4.60 2.79
N HIS A 316 7.27 -3.50 2.93
CA HIS A 316 5.83 -3.46 2.71
C HIS A 316 5.51 -2.30 1.78
N ASN A 317 5.24 -1.09 2.29
CA ASN A 317 4.94 0.06 1.46
C ASN A 317 6.14 0.99 1.31
N LEU A 318 6.39 1.42 0.08
CA LEU A 318 7.12 2.64 -0.18
C LEU A 318 6.20 3.83 0.08
N TRP A 319 6.76 4.92 0.60
CA TRP A 319 6.09 6.21 0.62
C TRP A 319 5.71 6.62 -0.81
N GLU A 320 4.56 7.23 -0.96
CA GLU A 320 4.07 7.70 -2.25
C GLU A 320 4.58 9.11 -2.53
N ASN A 321 5.58 9.30 -3.36
CA ASN A 321 6.18 10.58 -3.76
C ASN A 321 5.16 11.51 -4.47
N ARG A 322 4.07 11.82 -3.79
CA ARG A 322 2.89 12.46 -4.35
C ARG A 322 2.92 13.98 -4.24
N PRO A 323 2.23 14.72 -5.13
CA PRO A 323 2.07 16.17 -5.00
C PRO A 323 1.44 16.57 -3.67
N GLY A 324 1.92 17.70 -3.09
CA GLY A 324 1.41 18.24 -1.82
C GLY A 324 1.97 17.55 -0.56
N ALA A 325 2.78 16.51 -0.72
CA ALA A 325 3.53 15.84 0.35
C ALA A 325 5.04 16.12 0.21
N PHE A 326 5.86 15.52 1.07
CA PHE A 326 7.31 15.52 0.88
C PHE A 326 7.64 14.86 -0.45
N GLN A 327 8.38 15.54 -1.31
CA GLN A 327 8.81 15.03 -2.59
C GLN A 327 10.33 14.94 -2.65
N SER A 328 10.84 13.80 -3.09
CA SER A 328 12.27 13.58 -3.28
C SER A 328 12.52 12.48 -4.32
N SER A 329 13.56 12.68 -5.12
CA SER A 329 14.11 11.64 -5.98
C SER A 329 15.41 11.03 -5.43
N ARG A 330 15.81 11.44 -4.19
CA ARG A 330 17.04 10.99 -3.53
C ARG A 330 16.81 10.33 -2.19
N THR A 331 15.78 10.76 -1.46
CA THR A 331 15.40 10.17 -0.18
C THR A 331 14.16 9.33 -0.37
N ILE A 332 14.23 8.07 0.01
CA ILE A 332 13.14 7.11 -0.09
C ILE A 332 12.77 6.63 1.31
N PHE A 333 11.48 6.64 1.62
CA PHE A 333 10.96 6.07 2.86
C PHE A 333 10.21 4.77 2.58
N THR A 334 10.31 3.83 3.51
CA THR A 334 9.60 2.54 3.42
C THR A 334 9.32 1.99 4.80
N THR A 335 8.25 1.23 4.93
CA THR A 335 7.98 0.41 6.10
C THR A 335 8.49 -1.02 5.87
N LEU A 336 9.08 -1.61 6.92
CA LEU A 336 9.64 -2.96 6.91
C LEU A 336 9.00 -3.84 7.99
N HIS A 337 7.68 -3.82 8.12
CA HIS A 337 6.92 -4.61 9.10
C HIS A 337 7.52 -4.53 10.52
N ASN A 338 8.06 -5.64 11.08
CA ASN A 338 8.61 -5.68 12.43
C ASN A 338 9.95 -4.96 12.61
N ALA A 339 10.54 -4.45 11.51
CA ALA A 339 11.71 -3.58 11.51
C ALA A 339 11.36 -2.08 11.40
N GLY A 340 10.08 -1.70 11.47
CA GLY A 340 9.65 -0.30 11.55
C GLY A 340 9.70 0.44 10.22
N VAL A 341 9.98 1.76 10.28
CA VAL A 341 10.13 2.63 9.10
C VAL A 341 11.59 2.98 8.89
N ARG A 342 12.00 3.07 7.62
CA ARG A 342 13.37 3.36 7.19
C ARG A 342 13.41 4.49 6.18
N ALA A 343 14.52 5.24 6.21
CA ALA A 343 14.87 6.25 5.21
C ALA A 343 16.18 5.86 4.52
N TYR A 344 16.21 5.95 3.19
CA TYR A 344 17.37 5.62 2.37
C TYR A 344 17.78 6.81 1.51
N ASP A 345 19.08 7.00 1.36
CA ASP A 345 19.69 7.89 0.38
C ASP A 345 20.05 7.09 -0.88
N ILE A 346 19.45 7.47 -1.99
CA ILE A 346 19.74 6.94 -3.32
C ILE A 346 20.36 7.99 -4.26
N ALA A 347 21.06 9.01 -3.71
CA ALA A 347 21.78 9.99 -4.53
C ALA A 347 22.72 9.29 -5.51
N ASN A 348 23.45 8.25 -5.06
CA ASN A 348 24.07 7.26 -5.92
C ASN A 348 23.16 6.01 -6.00
N PRO A 349 22.40 5.80 -7.10
CA PRO A 349 21.46 4.69 -7.19
C PRO A 349 22.12 3.31 -7.26
N PHE A 350 23.42 3.25 -7.57
CA PHE A 350 24.22 2.01 -7.59
C PHE A 350 24.72 1.60 -6.19
N ALA A 351 24.68 2.51 -5.22
CA ALA A 351 25.12 2.29 -3.84
C ALA A 351 24.18 3.00 -2.85
N PRO A 352 22.92 2.55 -2.75
CA PRO A 352 21.94 3.12 -1.81
C PRO A 352 22.40 2.88 -0.37
N ARG A 353 22.05 3.83 0.53
CA ARG A 353 22.46 3.77 1.94
C ARG A 353 21.26 4.05 2.84
N GLU A 354 21.12 3.31 3.93
CA GLU A 354 20.21 3.67 5.01
C GLU A 354 20.73 4.93 5.72
N ILE A 355 19.85 5.91 5.94
CA ILE A 355 20.19 7.19 6.58
C ILE A 355 19.34 7.48 7.82
N GLY A 356 18.37 6.64 8.12
CA GLY A 356 17.54 6.80 9.29
C GLY A 356 16.54 5.67 9.46
N TYR A 357 16.17 5.40 10.71
CA TYR A 357 15.10 4.46 11.02
C TYR A 357 14.41 4.77 12.34
N PHE A 358 13.21 4.24 12.48
CA PHE A 358 12.50 4.16 13.75
C PHE A 358 11.78 2.81 13.84
N VAL A 359 12.08 2.06 14.91
CA VAL A 359 11.42 0.80 15.21
C VAL A 359 10.54 1.00 16.45
N PRO A 360 9.22 0.98 16.30
CA PRO A 360 8.33 1.10 17.45
C PRO A 360 8.57 0.01 18.50
N PRO A 361 8.30 0.26 19.80
CA PRO A 361 8.27 -0.80 20.79
C PRO A 361 7.14 -1.79 20.49
N ASN A 362 7.30 -3.03 20.96
CA ASN A 362 6.24 -4.03 20.82
C ASN A 362 4.92 -3.51 21.44
N PRO A 363 3.77 -3.79 20.81
CA PRO A 363 2.49 -3.30 21.27
C PRO A 363 2.11 -3.91 22.63
N GLU A 364 1.46 -3.13 23.48
CA GLU A 364 0.91 -3.64 24.74
C GLU A 364 -0.29 -4.56 24.50
N ARG A 365 -1.05 -4.26 23.44
CA ARG A 365 -2.27 -4.95 23.05
C ARG A 365 -2.21 -5.30 21.56
N MET A 366 -2.69 -6.50 21.20
CA MET A 366 -2.89 -6.88 19.79
C MET A 366 -4.26 -6.44 19.29
N TYR A 367 -4.29 -5.92 18.07
CA TYR A 367 -5.53 -5.62 17.33
C TYR A 367 -5.82 -6.66 16.26
N ASP A 368 -4.79 -7.39 15.79
CA ASP A 368 -4.95 -8.53 14.90
C ASP A 368 -5.71 -9.66 15.61
N PRO A 369 -6.96 -9.99 15.19
CA PRO A 369 -7.78 -10.99 15.83
C PRO A 369 -7.41 -12.43 15.45
N ARG A 370 -6.46 -12.59 14.52
CA ARG A 370 -6.07 -13.93 14.05
C ARG A 370 -5.34 -14.69 15.15
N PRO A 371 -5.59 -16.01 15.29
CA PRO A 371 -4.98 -16.79 16.37
C PRO A 371 -3.46 -16.94 16.19
N ASN A 372 -2.77 -17.15 17.30
CA ASN A 372 -1.33 -17.47 17.36
C ASN A 372 -0.40 -16.42 16.70
N ARG A 373 -0.83 -15.15 16.63
CA ARG A 373 0.02 -14.06 16.17
C ARG A 373 0.96 -13.60 17.29
N PRO A 374 2.25 -13.44 16.99
CA PRO A 374 3.20 -12.92 17.97
C PRO A 374 2.86 -11.48 18.32
N LYS A 375 3.11 -11.10 19.58
CA LYS A 375 2.93 -9.73 20.09
C LYS A 375 4.07 -8.84 19.62
N VAL A 376 4.02 -8.43 18.35
CA VAL A 376 5.05 -7.67 17.67
C VAL A 376 4.43 -6.58 16.80
N ILE A 377 5.17 -5.50 16.58
CA ILE A 377 4.79 -4.44 15.64
C ILE A 377 4.77 -4.97 14.20
N GLN A 378 3.91 -4.38 13.38
CA GLN A 378 3.86 -4.60 11.94
C GLN A 378 3.59 -3.26 11.27
N SER A 379 4.66 -2.43 11.13
CA SER A 379 4.57 -1.13 10.50
C SER A 379 4.13 -1.27 9.04
N ALA A 380 3.02 -0.61 8.68
CA ALA A 380 2.29 -0.90 7.46
C ALA A 380 2.50 0.15 6.36
N ASP A 381 2.39 1.43 6.69
CA ASP A 381 2.45 2.51 5.71
C ASP A 381 3.09 3.75 6.30
N CYS A 382 3.59 4.65 5.44
CA CYS A 382 4.07 5.95 5.86
C CYS A 382 3.65 7.05 4.87
N PHE A 383 3.10 8.12 5.39
CA PHE A 383 2.91 9.39 4.71
C PHE A 383 3.91 10.39 5.27
N VAL A 384 4.55 11.19 4.43
CA VAL A 384 5.47 12.25 4.87
C VAL A 384 4.97 13.57 4.30
N ASP A 385 4.68 14.54 5.18
CA ASP A 385 4.21 15.86 4.73
C ASP A 385 5.38 16.75 4.26
N ALA A 386 5.04 17.89 3.66
CA ALA A 386 6.02 18.83 3.11
C ALA A 386 7.00 19.42 4.17
N GLN A 387 6.68 19.30 5.46
CA GLN A 387 7.50 19.74 6.59
C GLN A 387 8.37 18.61 7.15
N GLY A 388 8.29 17.40 6.57
CA GLY A 388 9.03 16.23 7.01
C GLY A 388 8.41 15.52 8.22
N LEU A 389 7.18 15.86 8.62
CA LEU A 389 6.43 15.04 9.58
C LEU A 389 6.03 13.73 8.90
N MET A 390 6.39 12.63 9.53
CA MET A 390 6.10 11.28 9.07
C MET A 390 4.96 10.69 9.90
N TYR A 391 3.94 10.21 9.23
CA TYR A 391 2.80 9.53 9.83
C TYR A 391 2.92 8.05 9.47
N VAL A 392 3.22 7.22 10.46
CA VAL A 392 3.51 5.79 10.28
C VAL A 392 2.44 4.97 10.97
N THR A 393 1.68 4.19 10.19
CA THR A 393 0.72 3.24 10.73
C THR A 393 1.38 1.92 11.08
N ASP A 394 0.83 1.27 12.08
CA ASP A 394 1.18 -0.08 12.47
C ASP A 394 -0.11 -0.88 12.72
N THR A 395 -0.16 -2.13 12.26
CA THR A 395 -1.39 -2.93 12.36
C THR A 395 -1.69 -3.42 13.78
N ASN A 396 -0.80 -3.15 14.74
CA ASN A 396 -0.97 -3.52 16.14
C ASN A 396 -0.62 -2.39 17.13
N ALA A 397 0.02 -1.32 16.67
CA ALA A 397 0.57 -0.31 17.58
C ALA A 397 0.03 1.11 17.33
N GLY A 398 -0.90 1.29 16.39
CA GLY A 398 -1.57 2.56 16.12
C GLY A 398 -0.83 3.44 15.11
N LEU A 399 -0.91 4.77 15.29
CA LEU A 399 -0.25 5.76 14.48
C LEU A 399 0.90 6.39 15.25
N TYR A 400 2.10 6.33 14.70
CA TYR A 400 3.25 7.11 15.15
C TYR A 400 3.40 8.36 14.30
N ILE A 401 3.67 9.49 14.96
CA ILE A 401 4.07 10.74 14.31
C ILE A 401 5.54 10.97 14.64
N LEU A 402 6.34 11.09 13.61
CA LEU A 402 7.79 11.21 13.67
C LEU A 402 8.23 12.46 12.92
N GLN A 403 9.45 12.92 13.12
CA GLN A 403 10.06 14.00 12.36
C GLN A 403 11.30 13.51 11.64
N PHE A 404 11.34 13.65 10.32
CA PHE A 404 12.55 13.46 9.53
C PHE A 404 13.39 14.74 9.50
N GLU A 405 14.66 14.65 9.89
CA GLU A 405 15.61 15.77 9.96
C GLU A 405 16.67 15.69 8.86
N GLY A 406 16.37 15.13 7.73
CA GLY A 406 17.30 14.96 6.61
C GLY A 406 16.83 15.66 5.32
N ALA A 407 15.83 16.55 5.43
CA ALA A 407 15.30 17.30 4.29
C ALA A 407 16.18 18.52 3.97
#